data_806037812e8f8550a93c361e5e2279f0
#
_entry.id   806037812e8f8550a93c361e5e2279f0
#
_cell.length_a   1.000
_cell.length_b   1.000
_cell.length_c   1.000
_cell.angle_alpha   90.00
_cell.angle_beta   90.00
_cell.angle_gamma   90.00
#
_symmetry.space_group_name_H-M   'P 1'
#
loop_
_entity.id
_entity.type
_entity.pdbx_description
1 polymer ?
#
loop_
_entity_poly.entity_id
_entity_poly.type
_entity_poly.pdbx_seq_one_letter_code
_entity_poly.pdbx_strand_id
1 'polypeptide(L)' 'MTFVRTRLALDRMAAGQTLLVLLRGEEPARNVPAAALAQGHQVLWQEAASDGLIRLLLRRG' A
#
# COMPACT_ATOMS: atom_id res chain seq x y z
N MET A 1 9.10 8.19 4.73
CA MET A 1 7.94 8.58 5.06
C MET A 1 6.74 8.15 4.32
N THR A 2 6.87 7.22 3.51
CA THR A 2 5.83 6.88 2.59
C THR A 2 4.65 6.16 3.19
N PHE A 3 4.83 5.40 4.26
CA PHE A 3 3.72 4.64 4.83
C PHE A 3 2.78 5.48 5.70
N VAL A 4 3.18 6.66 6.12
CA VAL A 4 2.36 7.47 7.03
C VAL A 4 1.01 7.83 6.44
N ARG A 5 0.98 8.30 5.18
CA ARG A 5 -0.28 8.63 4.51
C ARG A 5 -1.13 7.40 4.26
N THR A 6 -0.50 6.30 3.86
CA THR A 6 -1.20 5.04 3.61
C THR A 6 -1.82 4.53 4.90
N ARG A 7 -1.10 4.61 6.01
CA ARG A 7 -1.60 4.18 7.30
C ARG A 7 -2.81 5.01 7.74
N LEU A 8 -2.75 6.32 7.56
CA LEU A 8 -3.87 7.18 7.91
C LEU A 8 -5.11 6.85 7.09
N ALA A 9 -4.92 6.58 5.79
CA ALA A 9 -6.03 6.19 4.94
C ALA A 9 -6.61 4.85 5.39
N LEU A 10 -5.76 3.87 5.68
CA LEU A 10 -6.22 2.55 6.15
C LEU A 10 -6.96 2.65 7.48
N ASP A 11 -6.50 3.51 8.38
CA ASP A 11 -7.14 3.69 9.68
C ASP A 11 -8.56 4.23 9.58
N ARG A 12 -8.87 4.95 8.49
CA ARG A 12 -10.20 5.49 8.25
C ARG A 12 -11.13 4.54 7.54
N MET A 13 -10.62 3.40 7.08
CA MET A 13 -11.37 2.43 6.32
C MET A 13 -11.97 1.37 7.21
N ALA A 14 -13.04 0.75 6.74
CA ALA A 14 -13.61 -0.41 7.41
C ALA A 14 -12.85 -1.67 6.97
N ALA A 15 -12.87 -2.69 7.81
CA ALA A 15 -12.26 -3.98 7.48
C ALA A 15 -12.84 -4.51 6.17
N GLY A 16 -11.97 -5.02 5.31
CA GLY A 16 -12.36 -5.55 4.01
C GLY A 16 -12.39 -4.55 2.87
N GLN A 17 -12.34 -3.26 3.15
CA GLN A 17 -12.25 -2.26 2.09
C GLN A 17 -10.86 -2.25 1.48
N THR A 18 -10.77 -1.87 0.22
CA THR A 18 -9.51 -1.85 -0.52
C THR A 18 -9.04 -0.42 -0.75
N LEU A 19 -7.72 -0.27 -0.87
CA LEU A 19 -7.07 1.01 -1.11
C LEU A 19 -6.04 0.85 -2.22
N LEU A 20 -6.17 1.62 -3.27
CA LEU A 20 -5.15 1.66 -4.32
C LEU A 20 -4.12 2.71 -3.97
N VAL A 21 -2.87 2.28 -3.89
CA VAL A 21 -1.76 3.15 -3.53
C VAL A 21 -0.84 3.27 -4.75
N LEU A 22 -0.49 4.49 -5.09
CA LEU A 22 0.46 4.75 -6.16
C LEU A 22 1.79 5.12 -5.53
N LEU A 23 2.84 4.35 -5.88
CA LEU A 23 4.17 4.51 -5.33
C LEU A 23 5.16 4.82 -6.45
N ARG A 24 6.19 5.57 -6.14
CA ARG A 24 7.25 5.85 -7.09
C ARG A 24 8.59 5.54 -6.45
N GLY A 25 9.36 4.68 -7.12
CA GLY A 25 10.68 4.28 -6.66
C GLY A 25 10.68 2.93 -5.96
N GLU A 26 11.87 2.34 -5.85
CA GLU A 26 12.02 0.98 -5.31
C GLU A 26 11.82 0.91 -3.80
N GLU A 27 12.27 1.93 -3.09
CA GLU A 27 12.20 1.90 -1.65
C GLU A 27 10.76 1.86 -1.13
N PRO A 28 9.87 2.80 -1.53
CA PRO A 28 8.47 2.70 -1.10
C PRO A 28 7.77 1.46 -1.64
N ALA A 29 8.14 1.00 -2.84
CA ALA A 29 7.54 -0.21 -3.40
C ALA A 29 7.84 -1.45 -2.56
N ARG A 30 8.93 -1.43 -1.80
CA ARG A 30 9.30 -2.51 -0.91
C ARG A 30 8.77 -2.28 0.50
N ASN A 31 8.90 -1.06 0.99
CA ASN A 31 8.59 -0.74 2.39
C ASN A 31 7.09 -0.63 2.68
N VAL A 32 6.31 -0.08 1.76
CA VAL A 32 4.89 0.12 1.99
C VAL A 32 4.13 -1.21 2.12
N PRO A 33 4.30 -2.18 1.18
CA PRO A 33 3.62 -3.46 1.37
C PRO A 33 4.09 -4.21 2.62
N ALA A 34 5.38 -4.16 2.94
CA ALA A 34 5.88 -4.81 4.14
C ALA A 34 5.26 -4.21 5.40
N ALA A 35 5.16 -2.88 5.47
CA ALA A 35 4.55 -2.21 6.60
C ALA A 35 3.06 -2.51 6.70
N ALA A 36 2.35 -2.59 5.57
CA ALA A 36 0.94 -2.94 5.56
C ALA A 36 0.72 -4.34 6.13
N LEU A 37 1.53 -5.30 5.72
CA LEU A 37 1.44 -6.66 6.24
C LEU A 37 1.73 -6.69 7.74
N ALA A 38 2.72 -5.94 8.20
CA ALA A 38 3.07 -5.87 9.63
C ALA A 38 1.92 -5.28 10.46
N GLN A 39 1.09 -4.43 9.87
CA GLN A 39 -0.07 -3.86 10.54
C GLN A 39 -1.33 -4.72 10.41
N GLY A 40 -1.23 -5.89 9.82
CA GLY A 40 -2.36 -6.81 9.72
C GLY A 40 -3.25 -6.62 8.50
N HIS A 41 -2.80 -5.82 7.52
CA HIS A 41 -3.54 -5.66 6.27
C HIS A 41 -3.05 -6.66 5.23
N GLN A 42 -3.76 -6.75 4.11
CA GLN A 42 -3.41 -7.68 3.03
C GLN A 42 -2.92 -6.94 1.81
N VAL A 43 -1.92 -7.49 1.14
CA VAL A 43 -1.48 -7.02 -0.16
C VAL A 43 -2.15 -7.90 -1.20
N LEU A 44 -3.10 -7.36 -1.95
CA LEU A 44 -3.82 -8.14 -2.94
C LEU A 44 -3.01 -8.32 -4.21
N TRP A 45 -2.37 -7.24 -4.68
CA TRP A 45 -1.45 -7.31 -5.80
C TRP A 45 -0.59 -6.04 -5.85
N GLN A 46 0.49 -6.13 -6.59
CA GLN A 46 1.40 -5.02 -6.82
C GLN A 46 1.91 -5.16 -8.25
N GLU A 47 1.85 -4.09 -9.02
CA GLU A 47 2.34 -4.13 -10.40
C GLU A 47 3.08 -2.86 -10.76
N ALA A 48 4.09 -3.02 -11.63
CA ALA A 48 4.82 -1.88 -12.17
C ALA A 48 4.02 -1.30 -13.32
N ALA A 49 3.85 0.01 -13.30
CA ALA A 49 3.31 0.77 -14.42
C ALA A 49 4.47 1.42 -15.17
N SER A 50 4.23 2.50 -15.89
CA SER A 50 5.29 3.17 -16.63
C SER A 50 6.08 4.12 -15.73
N ASP A 51 7.32 4.42 -16.12
CA ASP A 51 8.16 5.45 -15.49
C ASP A 51 8.39 5.28 -13.99
N GLY A 52 8.59 4.03 -13.56
CA GLY A 52 8.88 3.76 -12.15
C GLY A 52 7.67 3.88 -11.24
N LEU A 53 6.49 4.05 -11.80
CA LEU A 53 5.26 4.08 -11.01
C LEU A 53 4.83 2.67 -10.68
N ILE A 54 4.48 2.43 -9.42
CA ILE A 54 4.02 1.14 -8.92
C ILE A 54 2.60 1.31 -8.41
N ARG A 55 1.72 0.42 -8.81
CA ARG A 55 0.36 0.35 -8.27
C ARG A 55 0.28 -0.79 -7.28
N LEU A 56 -0.24 -0.49 -6.11
CA LEU A 56 -0.35 -1.45 -5.02
C LEU A 56 -1.78 -1.44 -4.51
N LEU A 57 -2.43 -2.59 -4.51
CA LEU A 57 -3.78 -2.69 -3.95
C LEU A 57 -3.72 -3.39 -2.60
N LEU A 58 -4.17 -2.69 -1.58
CA LEU A 58 -4.22 -3.18 -0.21
C LEU A 58 -5.66 -3.44 0.21
N ARG A 59 -5.84 -4.38 1.10
CA ARG A 59 -7.13 -4.62 1.74
C ARG A 59 -6.95 -4.44 3.23
N ARG A 60 -7.84 -3.66 3.85
CA ARG A 60 -7.78 -3.45 5.27
C ARG A 60 -8.16 -4.72 6.03
N GLY A 61 -7.32 -5.07 6.96
CA GLY A 61 -7.52 -6.25 7.80
C GLY A 61 -8.52 -6.07 8.95
#